data_2c0dcf95c0bff8fe3ff866913aa899c7
#
_entry.id   2c0dcf95c0bff8fe3ff866913aa899c7
#
_cell.length_a   1.000
_cell.length_b   1.000
_cell.length_c   1.000
_cell.angle_alpha   90.00
_cell.angle_beta   90.00
_cell.angle_gamma   90.00
#
_symmetry.space_group_name_H-M   'P 1'
#
loop_
_entity.id
_entity.type
_entity.pdbx_description
1 polymer ?
#
loop_
_entity_poly.entity_id
_entity_poly.type
_entity_poly.pdbx_seq_one_letter_code
_entity_poly.pdbx_strand_id
1 'polypeptide(L)'
;MAAASKKPKLDAIEDSDFEGVLGKNEQMRCMDTLIYIVPKKISKARLQVLKDLSRKKGFPLTERFRQLTEDVEIVSLDWLTDCTTAGKLVAVTDQVRIRSSDTSVEESSRNDNENQDMKKETIALDYQDTKYVCQRATPLNHPNTKFTDALEILERHAVYVDSGQRDSRALAFRRAACALKSYPKQISRIEEAAKLSSVGNHSKKVIQDILENGSSSEIQDIISSDFFKAMEFFSSIYGCGSATGRRWYDKGYRNLSDITKAIAAGMKITEQLAMGLKYYDDLIQSVPREEAMGIKNVVVKELNSIQPKCKVELVGGYRRGKESGHDVDILITHEDDCIVEGLLVKLVERLDKLGCILHKDLMVGRNSHFIGSQKQTSGHMDHLDHCFCMFQLIKTTNAPTMSNTSAMTSAERTSFSEERGGLVRRVDLIVTPYKQFPFALLGWTGSKQFNRSIRDYAWKTFQIKLSSHGMWDHNFMPPHQIEARSEQEIFAALRLQYREPEGRNA
;
A
#
# COMPACT_ATOMS: atom_id res chain seq x y z
N MET A 1 -11.28 36.07 -32.35
CA MET A 1 -11.17 35.33 -33.65
C MET A 1 -10.77 33.91 -33.30
N ALA A 2 -11.71 32.99 -33.39
CA ALA A 2 -11.53 31.59 -33.04
C ALA A 2 -11.18 30.79 -34.29
N ALA A 3 -10.08 30.03 -34.26
CA ALA A 3 -9.73 29.09 -35.29
C ALA A 3 -10.13 27.68 -34.86
N ALA A 4 -11.19 27.15 -35.46
CA ALA A 4 -11.67 25.79 -35.26
C ALA A 4 -10.80 24.81 -36.06
N SER A 5 -10.18 23.86 -35.38
CA SER A 5 -9.50 22.71 -35.98
C SER A 5 -10.54 21.65 -36.36
N LYS A 6 -10.68 21.37 -37.63
CA LYS A 6 -11.56 20.34 -38.21
C LYS A 6 -10.94 18.96 -37.99
N LYS A 7 -11.73 18.04 -37.40
CA LYS A 7 -11.48 16.58 -37.45
C LYS A 7 -11.78 16.08 -38.89
N PRO A 8 -10.99 15.13 -39.43
CA PRO A 8 -11.37 14.48 -40.69
C PRO A 8 -12.53 13.52 -40.44
N LYS A 9 -13.56 13.63 -41.28
CA LYS A 9 -14.66 12.66 -41.37
C LYS A 9 -14.13 11.37 -42.02
N LEU A 10 -14.43 10.23 -41.42
CA LEU A 10 -14.37 8.94 -42.12
C LEU A 10 -15.63 8.86 -43.01
N ASP A 11 -15.42 8.90 -44.29
CA ASP A 11 -16.47 8.63 -45.26
C ASP A 11 -16.84 7.15 -45.23
N ALA A 12 -18.16 6.90 -45.27
CA ALA A 12 -18.75 5.58 -45.37
C ALA A 12 -18.38 4.99 -46.74
N ILE A 13 -17.79 3.79 -46.73
CA ILE A 13 -17.65 2.99 -47.97
C ILE A 13 -18.85 2.07 -48.00
N GLU A 14 -19.65 2.28 -49.05
CA GLU A 14 -20.84 1.50 -49.37
C GLU A 14 -20.49 0.03 -49.70
N ASP A 15 -21.37 -0.87 -49.21
CA ASP A 15 -21.35 -2.29 -49.53
C ASP A 15 -21.67 -2.50 -51.03
N SER A 16 -20.68 -2.92 -51.83
CA SER A 16 -20.94 -3.75 -52.99
C SER A 16 -19.70 -4.52 -53.41
N ASP A 17 -19.91 -5.84 -53.56
CA ASP A 17 -19.14 -6.80 -54.34
C ASP A 17 -17.72 -7.19 -53.86
N PHE A 18 -17.64 -8.24 -53.07
CA PHE A 18 -16.54 -9.23 -53.18
C PHE A 18 -16.99 -10.59 -52.65
N GLU A 19 -17.76 -11.32 -53.43
CA GLU A 19 -17.72 -12.80 -53.43
C GLU A 19 -16.60 -13.22 -54.38
N GLY A 20 -15.45 -13.61 -53.83
CA GLY A 20 -14.26 -14.05 -54.56
C GLY A 20 -13.47 -15.09 -53.79
N VAL A 21 -13.85 -16.33 -53.96
CA VAL A 21 -13.04 -17.57 -53.95
C VAL A 21 -11.72 -17.52 -53.15
N LEU A 22 -11.80 -17.83 -51.84
CA LEU A 22 -10.64 -18.31 -51.06
C LEU A 22 -10.56 -19.82 -51.22
N GLY A 23 -9.43 -20.32 -51.76
CA GLY A 23 -9.20 -21.73 -51.95
C GLY A 23 -9.22 -22.51 -50.60
N LYS A 24 -9.87 -23.68 -50.58
CA LYS A 24 -10.04 -24.54 -49.39
C LYS A 24 -8.78 -24.84 -48.58
N ASN A 25 -7.59 -24.69 -49.18
CA ASN A 25 -6.30 -24.93 -48.53
C ASN A 25 -5.77 -23.73 -47.68
N GLU A 26 -6.21 -22.49 -47.96
CA GLU A 26 -5.79 -21.32 -47.16
C GLU A 26 -6.70 -21.10 -45.94
N GLN A 27 -7.96 -21.53 -46.01
CA GLN A 27 -8.88 -21.55 -44.85
C GLN A 27 -8.46 -22.59 -43.78
N MET A 28 -7.87 -23.73 -44.21
CA MET A 28 -7.39 -24.74 -43.24
C MET A 28 -6.22 -24.26 -42.40
N ARG A 29 -5.30 -23.44 -42.94
CA ARG A 29 -4.16 -22.89 -42.19
C ARG A 29 -4.55 -21.82 -41.16
N CYS A 30 -5.66 -21.16 -41.32
CA CYS A 30 -6.18 -20.18 -40.34
C CYS A 30 -6.81 -20.84 -39.10
N MET A 31 -7.26 -22.09 -39.18
CA MET A 31 -7.93 -22.78 -38.05
C MET A 31 -6.94 -23.25 -36.97
N ASP A 32 -5.66 -23.41 -37.31
CA ASP A 32 -4.63 -23.89 -36.37
C ASP A 32 -3.92 -22.76 -35.59
N THR A 33 -4.20 -21.50 -35.91
CA THR A 33 -3.56 -20.35 -35.28
C THR A 33 -4.52 -19.63 -34.35
N LEU A 34 -4.28 -19.66 -33.06
CA LEU A 34 -5.11 -18.96 -32.07
C LEU A 34 -4.44 -17.64 -31.68
N ILE A 35 -5.16 -16.53 -31.81
CA ILE A 35 -4.64 -15.18 -31.55
C ILE A 35 -5.18 -14.65 -30.22
N TYR A 36 -4.30 -14.16 -29.36
CA TYR A 36 -4.64 -13.43 -28.15
C TYR A 36 -4.08 -12.01 -28.21
N ILE A 37 -4.96 -11.00 -28.11
CA ILE A 37 -4.55 -9.60 -28.09
C ILE A 37 -4.27 -9.18 -26.64
N VAL A 38 -2.99 -8.95 -26.32
CA VAL A 38 -2.58 -8.45 -24.98
C VAL A 38 -3.07 -7.01 -24.81
N PRO A 39 -3.95 -6.70 -23.84
CA PRO A 39 -4.57 -5.37 -23.69
C PRO A 39 -3.65 -4.33 -23.04
N LYS A 40 -2.32 -4.47 -23.18
CA LYS A 40 -1.33 -3.58 -22.56
C LYS A 40 -1.14 -2.33 -23.42
N LYS A 41 -1.33 -1.14 -22.83
CA LYS A 41 -1.21 0.17 -23.50
C LYS A 41 -2.22 0.43 -24.65
N ILE A 42 -3.29 -0.36 -24.75
CA ILE A 42 -4.36 -0.17 -25.74
C ILE A 42 -5.60 0.36 -25.02
N SER A 43 -6.25 1.41 -25.54
CA SER A 43 -7.52 1.89 -25.00
C SER A 43 -8.62 0.84 -25.20
N LYS A 44 -9.62 0.79 -24.29
CA LYS A 44 -10.74 -0.17 -24.40
C LYS A 44 -11.46 -0.08 -25.76
N ALA A 45 -11.66 1.15 -26.25
CA ALA A 45 -12.30 1.37 -27.56
C ALA A 45 -11.45 0.79 -28.71
N ARG A 46 -10.14 1.04 -28.71
CA ARG A 46 -9.23 0.51 -29.75
C ARG A 46 -9.09 -1.01 -29.67
N LEU A 47 -9.08 -1.58 -28.47
CA LEU A 47 -9.05 -3.03 -28.27
C LEU A 47 -10.33 -3.68 -28.83
N GLN A 48 -11.49 -3.06 -28.60
CA GLN A 48 -12.76 -3.57 -29.15
C GLN A 48 -12.77 -3.54 -30.67
N VAL A 49 -12.35 -2.43 -31.26
CA VAL A 49 -12.24 -2.30 -32.74
C VAL A 49 -11.32 -3.38 -33.32
N LEU A 50 -10.16 -3.64 -32.70
CA LEU A 50 -9.23 -4.68 -33.16
C LEU A 50 -9.85 -6.08 -33.07
N LYS A 51 -10.57 -6.38 -31.98
CA LYS A 51 -11.30 -7.65 -31.82
C LYS A 51 -12.37 -7.82 -32.86
N ASP A 52 -13.17 -6.79 -33.11
CA ASP A 52 -14.28 -6.84 -34.07
C ASP A 52 -13.75 -6.96 -35.51
N LEU A 53 -12.68 -6.22 -35.86
CA LEU A 53 -12.04 -6.32 -37.16
C LEU A 53 -11.42 -7.71 -37.39
N SER A 54 -10.74 -8.27 -36.39
CA SER A 54 -10.17 -9.63 -36.49
C SER A 54 -11.28 -10.69 -36.65
N ARG A 55 -12.39 -10.58 -35.92
CA ARG A 55 -13.54 -11.47 -36.07
C ARG A 55 -14.19 -11.35 -37.45
N LYS A 56 -14.36 -10.10 -37.96
CA LYS A 56 -14.92 -9.86 -39.29
C LYS A 56 -14.05 -10.46 -40.41
N LYS A 57 -12.74 -10.54 -40.20
CA LYS A 57 -11.76 -11.16 -41.11
C LYS A 57 -11.57 -12.67 -40.90
N GLY A 58 -12.32 -13.28 -39.99
CA GLY A 58 -12.26 -14.73 -39.71
C GLY A 58 -11.03 -15.22 -38.92
N PHE A 59 -10.30 -14.31 -38.26
CA PHE A 59 -9.17 -14.72 -37.41
C PHE A 59 -9.66 -15.28 -36.07
N PRO A 60 -9.22 -16.49 -35.66
CA PRO A 60 -9.62 -17.12 -34.41
C PRO A 60 -8.99 -16.39 -33.23
N LEU A 61 -9.84 -15.67 -32.48
CA LEU A 61 -9.44 -14.95 -31.28
C LEU A 61 -9.79 -15.74 -30.01
N THR A 62 -8.84 -15.82 -29.08
CA THR A 62 -9.12 -16.27 -27.73
C THR A 62 -9.17 -15.11 -26.74
N GLU A 63 -10.05 -15.19 -25.76
CA GLU A 63 -10.11 -14.26 -24.64
C GLU A 63 -9.30 -14.74 -23.42
N ARG A 64 -8.77 -15.97 -23.48
CA ARG A 64 -8.02 -16.61 -22.40
C ARG A 64 -6.60 -16.94 -22.83
N PHE A 65 -5.62 -16.27 -22.24
CA PHE A 65 -4.19 -16.52 -22.49
C PHE A 65 -3.78 -17.99 -22.24
N ARG A 66 -4.44 -18.68 -21.29
CA ARG A 66 -4.18 -20.08 -20.94
C ARG A 66 -4.62 -21.12 -21.99
N GLN A 67 -5.28 -20.69 -23.07
CA GLN A 67 -5.67 -21.59 -24.17
C GLN A 67 -4.58 -21.68 -25.24
N LEU A 68 -3.49 -20.94 -25.10
CA LEU A 68 -2.35 -21.02 -26.01
C LEU A 68 -1.50 -22.22 -25.60
N THR A 69 -1.18 -23.08 -26.59
CA THR A 69 -0.29 -24.23 -26.47
C THR A 69 1.18 -23.83 -26.45
N GLU A 70 2.13 -24.78 -26.34
CA GLU A 70 3.55 -24.52 -26.08
C GLU A 70 4.29 -23.67 -27.14
N ASP A 71 3.82 -23.64 -28.39
CA ASP A 71 4.42 -22.87 -29.48
C ASP A 71 3.76 -21.47 -29.63
N VAL A 72 4.00 -20.59 -28.66
CA VAL A 72 3.45 -19.22 -28.69
C VAL A 72 4.46 -18.23 -29.22
N GLU A 73 4.20 -17.66 -30.39
CA GLU A 73 4.96 -16.54 -30.91
C GLU A 73 4.41 -15.19 -30.38
N ILE A 74 5.30 -14.37 -29.84
CA ILE A 74 4.93 -13.01 -29.38
C ILE A 74 5.29 -12.02 -30.48
N VAL A 75 4.27 -11.39 -31.06
CA VAL A 75 4.44 -10.44 -32.17
C VAL A 75 3.92 -9.05 -31.81
N SER A 76 4.39 -8.04 -32.50
CA SER A 76 3.92 -6.66 -32.36
C SER A 76 2.47 -6.49 -32.84
N LEU A 77 1.81 -5.43 -32.39
CA LEU A 77 0.45 -5.10 -32.86
C LEU A 77 0.42 -4.78 -34.34
N ASP A 78 1.53 -4.32 -34.91
CA ASP A 78 1.67 -3.98 -36.33
C ASP A 78 1.47 -5.22 -37.19
N TRP A 79 1.95 -6.39 -36.76
CA TRP A 79 1.69 -7.66 -37.44
C TRP A 79 0.18 -7.96 -37.61
N LEU A 80 -0.60 -7.72 -36.55
CA LEU A 80 -2.06 -7.92 -36.62
C LEU A 80 -2.72 -6.89 -37.60
N THR A 81 -2.19 -5.68 -37.61
CA THR A 81 -2.65 -4.64 -38.54
C THR A 81 -2.34 -5.05 -39.98
N ASP A 82 -1.15 -5.59 -40.27
CA ASP A 82 -0.76 -6.11 -41.55
C ASP A 82 -1.62 -7.30 -41.99
N CYS A 83 -1.89 -8.24 -41.08
CA CYS A 83 -2.80 -9.36 -41.32
C CYS A 83 -4.22 -8.87 -41.66
N THR A 84 -4.75 -7.90 -40.94
CA THR A 84 -6.10 -7.35 -41.21
C THR A 84 -6.18 -6.57 -42.48
N THR A 85 -5.11 -5.89 -42.90
CA THR A 85 -5.01 -5.17 -44.16
C THR A 85 -4.88 -6.14 -45.33
N ALA A 86 -4.05 -7.18 -45.20
CA ALA A 86 -3.86 -8.19 -46.22
C ALA A 86 -5.06 -9.18 -46.35
N GLY A 87 -5.94 -9.21 -45.33
CA GLY A 87 -7.07 -10.14 -45.28
C GLY A 87 -6.70 -11.60 -45.03
N LYS A 88 -5.42 -11.89 -44.70
CA LYS A 88 -4.86 -13.22 -44.40
C LYS A 88 -3.73 -13.13 -43.39
N LEU A 89 -3.35 -14.24 -42.79
CA LEU A 89 -2.18 -14.28 -41.90
C LEU A 89 -0.90 -14.04 -42.71
N VAL A 90 -0.15 -12.99 -42.31
CA VAL A 90 1.15 -12.67 -42.89
C VAL A 90 2.25 -13.40 -42.17
N ALA A 91 3.32 -13.82 -42.83
CA ALA A 91 4.45 -14.48 -42.22
C ALA A 91 5.06 -13.61 -41.10
N VAL A 92 5.37 -14.22 -39.96
CA VAL A 92 6.04 -13.55 -38.84
C VAL A 92 7.50 -13.32 -39.22
N THR A 93 7.88 -12.06 -39.43
CA THR A 93 9.27 -11.68 -39.67
C THR A 93 9.97 -11.27 -38.40
N ASP A 94 11.31 -11.24 -38.38
CA ASP A 94 12.09 -10.82 -37.22
C ASP A 94 11.80 -9.37 -36.79
N GLN A 95 11.29 -8.52 -37.71
CA GLN A 95 10.91 -7.14 -37.42
C GLN A 95 9.65 -7.02 -36.56
N VAL A 96 8.74 -7.99 -36.66
CA VAL A 96 7.47 -8.00 -35.89
C VAL A 96 7.51 -8.93 -34.70
N ARG A 97 8.52 -9.84 -34.63
CA ARG A 97 8.70 -10.77 -33.51
C ARG A 97 9.31 -10.07 -32.31
N ILE A 98 8.66 -10.18 -31.14
CA ILE A 98 9.17 -9.67 -29.88
C ILE A 98 9.95 -10.81 -29.21
N ARG A 99 11.28 -10.75 -29.25
CA ARG A 99 12.14 -11.70 -28.53
C ARG A 99 12.16 -11.34 -27.05
N SER A 100 11.91 -12.30 -26.16
CA SER A 100 12.37 -12.22 -24.78
C SER A 100 13.89 -12.42 -24.82
N SER A 101 14.65 -11.47 -24.26
CA SER A 101 16.10 -11.60 -24.16
C SER A 101 16.48 -12.90 -23.48
N ASP A 102 17.14 -13.78 -24.21
CA ASP A 102 17.63 -15.08 -23.75
C ASP A 102 18.66 -14.90 -22.64
N THR A 103 18.41 -15.50 -21.50
CA THR A 103 19.41 -15.82 -20.49
C THR A 103 20.05 -17.15 -20.85
N SER A 104 21.15 -17.14 -21.61
CA SER A 104 22.04 -18.29 -21.72
C SER A 104 23.12 -18.19 -20.64
N VAL A 105 23.10 -19.16 -19.73
CA VAL A 105 24.14 -19.36 -18.74
C VAL A 105 25.25 -20.22 -19.42
N GLU A 106 26.42 -19.65 -19.64
CA GLU A 106 27.65 -20.43 -19.89
C GLU A 106 28.53 -20.42 -18.64
N GLU A 107 28.70 -21.58 -18.06
CA GLU A 107 29.72 -21.85 -17.04
C GLU A 107 31.13 -21.81 -17.65
N SER A 108 32.00 -20.97 -17.11
CA SER A 108 33.43 -21.24 -17.19
C SER A 108 34.16 -20.77 -15.93
N SER A 109 34.79 -21.73 -15.30
CA SER A 109 35.66 -21.64 -14.14
C SER A 109 36.91 -20.80 -14.40
N ARG A 110 37.27 -19.85 -13.48
CA ARG A 110 38.66 -19.54 -13.07
C ARG A 110 38.78 -18.42 -11.99
N ASN A 111 39.53 -18.77 -10.95
CA ASN A 111 40.43 -17.98 -10.08
C ASN A 111 39.93 -17.08 -8.94
N ASP A 112 40.28 -17.58 -7.75
CA ASP A 112 40.03 -17.04 -6.41
C ASP A 112 41.02 -15.92 -6.01
N ASN A 113 40.89 -14.69 -6.49
CA ASN A 113 41.55 -13.52 -5.87
C ASN A 113 40.89 -12.15 -6.13
N GLU A 114 39.67 -12.10 -6.68
CA GLU A 114 38.91 -10.86 -6.90
C GLU A 114 37.62 -10.78 -6.07
N ASN A 115 37.59 -11.45 -4.92
CA ASN A 115 36.34 -11.80 -4.22
C ASN A 115 35.72 -10.69 -3.35
N GLN A 116 36.29 -9.49 -3.25
CA GLN A 116 35.67 -8.42 -2.49
C GLN A 116 34.99 -7.34 -3.35
N ASP A 117 35.50 -7.08 -4.54
CA ASP A 117 34.88 -6.14 -5.48
C ASP A 117 33.74 -6.80 -6.29
N MET A 118 33.87 -8.10 -6.60
CA MET A 118 32.79 -8.86 -7.26
C MET A 118 31.55 -9.05 -6.40
N LYS A 119 31.67 -9.12 -5.06
CA LYS A 119 30.47 -9.13 -4.18
C LYS A 119 29.68 -7.82 -4.24
N LYS A 120 30.33 -6.68 -4.48
CA LYS A 120 29.63 -5.39 -4.67
C LYS A 120 28.98 -5.27 -6.05
N GLU A 121 29.54 -5.88 -7.08
CA GLU A 121 28.93 -5.89 -8.42
C GLU A 121 27.79 -6.92 -8.54
N THR A 122 27.89 -8.08 -7.90
CA THR A 122 26.84 -9.12 -7.92
C THR A 122 25.55 -8.65 -7.24
N ILE A 123 25.65 -7.79 -6.21
CA ILE A 123 24.46 -7.17 -5.58
C ILE A 123 23.78 -6.17 -6.53
N ALA A 124 24.50 -5.62 -7.51
CA ALA A 124 23.95 -4.68 -8.49
C ALA A 124 23.23 -5.37 -9.66
N LEU A 125 23.46 -6.65 -9.89
CA LEU A 125 22.84 -7.43 -10.96
C LEU A 125 21.41 -7.90 -10.62
N ASP A 126 21.00 -7.84 -9.35
CA ASP A 126 19.69 -8.35 -8.90
C ASP A 126 18.60 -7.27 -8.75
N TYR A 127 18.87 -6.00 -9.13
CA TYR A 127 17.85 -4.97 -9.16
C TYR A 127 17.03 -5.07 -10.44
N GLN A 128 15.83 -5.62 -10.32
CA GLN A 128 14.84 -5.58 -11.39
C GLN A 128 13.89 -4.41 -11.17
N ASP A 129 13.80 -3.50 -12.13
CA ASP A 129 12.80 -2.42 -12.12
C ASP A 129 11.40 -2.98 -12.38
N THR A 130 10.88 -3.67 -11.36
CA THR A 130 9.57 -4.30 -11.42
C THR A 130 8.46 -3.26 -11.24
N LYS A 131 7.33 -3.51 -11.87
CA LYS A 131 6.17 -2.61 -11.82
C LYS A 131 5.58 -2.47 -10.42
N TYR A 132 5.63 -3.53 -9.61
CA TYR A 132 4.99 -3.57 -8.31
C TYR A 132 6.03 -3.54 -7.19
N VAL A 133 5.78 -2.68 -6.21
CA VAL A 133 6.66 -2.50 -5.05
C VAL A 133 6.85 -3.81 -4.27
N CYS A 134 5.83 -4.68 -4.20
CA CYS A 134 5.91 -5.97 -3.51
C CYS A 134 6.88 -6.97 -4.15
N GLN A 135 7.35 -6.72 -5.37
CA GLN A 135 8.30 -7.58 -6.07
C GLN A 135 9.77 -7.27 -5.73
N ARG A 136 10.04 -6.18 -5.03
CA ARG A 136 11.39 -5.73 -4.67
C ARG A 136 11.46 -5.33 -3.19
N ALA A 137 12.63 -5.46 -2.59
CA ALA A 137 12.86 -4.99 -1.23
C ALA A 137 12.90 -3.45 -1.20
N THR A 138 12.25 -2.87 -0.19
CA THR A 138 12.29 -1.44 0.11
C THR A 138 12.79 -1.28 1.55
N PRO A 139 14.12 -1.24 1.77
CA PRO A 139 14.68 -1.15 3.11
C PRO A 139 14.40 0.22 3.73
N LEU A 140 14.46 0.28 5.06
CA LEU A 140 14.32 1.53 5.80
C LEU A 140 15.52 2.46 5.52
N ASN A 141 16.73 1.90 5.59
CA ASN A 141 17.95 2.62 5.29
C ASN A 141 18.38 2.35 3.84
N HIS A 142 18.54 3.39 3.04
CA HIS A 142 18.89 3.31 1.64
C HIS A 142 19.73 4.53 1.20
N PRO A 143 20.54 4.44 0.12
CA PRO A 143 21.48 5.50 -0.25
C PRO A 143 20.84 6.76 -0.87
N ASN A 144 19.54 6.70 -1.23
CA ASN A 144 18.87 7.76 -1.99
C ASN A 144 17.94 8.66 -1.14
N THR A 145 18.20 8.77 0.17
CA THR A 145 17.34 9.47 1.13
C THR A 145 17.03 10.91 0.71
N LYS A 146 18.04 11.66 0.25
CA LYS A 146 17.87 13.04 -0.21
C LYS A 146 16.78 13.23 -1.27
N PHE A 147 16.72 12.30 -2.22
CA PHE A 147 15.73 12.34 -3.30
C PHE A 147 14.36 11.86 -2.82
N THR A 148 14.33 10.83 -1.99
CA THR A 148 13.06 10.30 -1.46
C THR A 148 12.38 11.28 -0.54
N ASP A 149 13.13 11.97 0.32
CA ASP A 149 12.58 12.99 1.21
C ASP A 149 11.95 14.14 0.42
N ALA A 150 12.63 14.61 -0.65
CA ALA A 150 12.09 15.62 -1.54
C ALA A 150 10.79 15.17 -2.23
N LEU A 151 10.74 13.93 -2.71
CA LEU A 151 9.53 13.37 -3.34
C LEU A 151 8.40 13.14 -2.33
N GLU A 152 8.69 12.82 -1.09
CA GLU A 152 7.70 12.70 -0.02
C GLU A 152 7.12 14.06 0.39
N ILE A 153 7.91 15.14 0.31
CA ILE A 153 7.41 16.51 0.48
C ILE A 153 6.44 16.86 -0.65
N LEU A 154 6.79 16.56 -1.91
CA LEU A 154 5.89 16.76 -3.05
C LEU A 154 4.61 15.93 -2.95
N GLU A 155 4.71 14.69 -2.46
CA GLU A 155 3.54 13.86 -2.21
C GLU A 155 2.60 14.51 -1.19
N ARG A 156 3.12 14.94 -0.02
CA ARG A 156 2.32 15.60 1.02
C ARG A 156 1.72 16.90 0.51
N HIS A 157 2.51 17.72 -0.18
CA HIS A 157 2.02 18.97 -0.77
C HIS A 157 0.86 18.71 -1.75
N ALA A 158 0.98 17.72 -2.64
CA ALA A 158 -0.07 17.35 -3.58
C ALA A 158 -1.36 16.92 -2.84
N VAL A 159 -1.23 16.10 -1.77
CA VAL A 159 -2.38 15.71 -0.93
C VAL A 159 -3.05 16.92 -0.26
N TYR A 160 -2.28 17.90 0.17
CA TYR A 160 -2.81 19.11 0.80
C TYR A 160 -3.53 20.04 -0.18
N VAL A 161 -2.98 20.19 -1.39
CA VAL A 161 -3.59 21.02 -2.44
C VAL A 161 -4.92 20.44 -2.90
N ASP A 162 -5.01 19.13 -3.13
CA ASP A 162 -6.21 18.47 -3.65
C ASP A 162 -7.20 18.03 -2.55
N SER A 163 -6.97 18.43 -1.29
CA SER A 163 -7.88 18.21 -0.16
C SER A 163 -8.31 16.75 0.05
N GLY A 164 -7.43 15.79 -0.29
CA GLY A 164 -7.68 14.35 -0.10
C GLY A 164 -8.47 13.69 -1.24
N GLN A 165 -8.72 14.36 -2.34
CA GLN A 165 -9.18 13.70 -3.56
C GLN A 165 -8.10 12.76 -4.10
N ARG A 166 -8.47 11.78 -4.95
CA ARG A 166 -7.52 10.82 -5.53
C ARG A 166 -6.54 11.53 -6.47
N ASP A 167 -5.53 12.19 -5.91
CA ASP A 167 -4.51 12.86 -6.70
C ASP A 167 -3.55 11.83 -7.33
N SER A 168 -3.55 11.80 -8.64
CA SER A 168 -2.60 10.99 -9.42
C SER A 168 -1.16 11.46 -9.24
N ARG A 169 -0.92 12.76 -8.91
CA ARG A 169 0.41 13.33 -8.66
C ARG A 169 1.00 12.79 -7.36
N ALA A 170 0.25 12.83 -6.25
CA ALA A 170 0.69 12.26 -4.97
C ALA A 170 1.08 10.77 -5.12
N LEU A 171 0.26 10.00 -5.86
CA LEU A 171 0.58 8.60 -6.13
C LEU A 171 1.83 8.44 -7.00
N ALA A 172 2.05 9.33 -7.98
CA ALA A 172 3.24 9.30 -8.84
C ALA A 172 4.52 9.57 -8.03
N PHE A 173 4.53 10.59 -7.17
CA PHE A 173 5.66 10.89 -6.28
C PHE A 173 5.95 9.74 -5.33
N ARG A 174 4.93 9.16 -4.70
CA ARG A 174 5.09 7.98 -3.84
C ARG A 174 5.71 6.80 -4.58
N ARG A 175 5.28 6.50 -5.79
CA ARG A 175 5.85 5.42 -6.61
C ARG A 175 7.29 5.69 -6.99
N ALA A 176 7.62 6.93 -7.33
CA ALA A 176 8.99 7.35 -7.62
C ALA A 176 9.89 7.20 -6.37
N ALA A 177 9.44 7.67 -5.20
CA ALA A 177 10.14 7.48 -3.94
C ALA A 177 10.38 6.00 -3.63
N CYS A 178 9.37 5.12 -3.79
CA CYS A 178 9.52 3.69 -3.61
C CYS A 178 10.54 3.05 -4.59
N ALA A 179 10.62 3.54 -5.83
CA ALA A 179 11.61 3.06 -6.79
C ALA A 179 13.04 3.43 -6.36
N LEU A 180 13.22 4.65 -5.88
CA LEU A 180 14.52 5.13 -5.37
C LEU A 180 14.93 4.44 -4.07
N LYS A 181 13.98 4.17 -3.15
CA LYS A 181 14.23 3.40 -1.91
C LYS A 181 14.74 1.99 -2.20
N SER A 182 14.23 1.37 -3.24
CA SER A 182 14.62 0.02 -3.64
C SER A 182 15.88 -0.04 -4.50
N TYR A 183 16.35 1.10 -5.01
CA TYR A 183 17.56 1.16 -5.84
C TYR A 183 18.81 1.03 -4.97
N PRO A 184 19.67 0.00 -5.18
CA PRO A 184 20.70 -0.37 -4.22
C PRO A 184 21.91 0.57 -4.22
N LYS A 185 22.09 1.37 -5.27
CA LYS A 185 23.20 2.32 -5.41
C LYS A 185 22.72 3.74 -5.18
N GLN A 186 23.62 4.61 -4.74
CA GLN A 186 23.37 6.05 -4.72
C GLN A 186 23.26 6.56 -6.16
N ILE A 187 22.18 7.26 -6.47
CA ILE A 187 22.02 7.97 -7.74
C ILE A 187 23.01 9.13 -7.78
N SER A 188 23.87 9.13 -8.78
CA SER A 188 24.89 10.16 -9.01
C SER A 188 24.63 10.95 -10.30
N ARG A 189 23.86 10.39 -11.23
CA ARG A 189 23.51 11.01 -12.51
C ARG A 189 22.04 10.82 -12.82
N ILE A 190 21.46 11.80 -13.51
CA ILE A 190 20.02 11.80 -13.81
C ILE A 190 19.60 10.62 -14.71
N GLU A 191 20.52 10.12 -15.56
CA GLU A 191 20.24 8.99 -16.46
C GLU A 191 19.96 7.70 -15.68
N GLU A 192 20.53 7.55 -14.48
CA GLU A 192 20.26 6.41 -13.59
C GLU A 192 18.82 6.45 -13.06
N ALA A 193 18.38 7.61 -12.59
CA ALA A 193 17.00 7.82 -12.16
C ALA A 193 16.01 7.73 -13.33
N ALA A 194 16.41 8.18 -14.52
CA ALA A 194 15.58 8.18 -15.72
C ALA A 194 15.26 6.76 -16.22
N LYS A 195 16.08 5.77 -15.89
CA LYS A 195 15.84 4.35 -16.22
C LYS A 195 14.76 3.72 -15.36
N LEU A 196 14.43 4.30 -14.18
CA LEU A 196 13.42 3.77 -13.28
C LEU A 196 12.01 4.10 -13.81
N SER A 197 11.23 3.07 -14.10
CA SER A 197 9.92 3.19 -14.77
C SER A 197 8.90 4.06 -14.02
N SER A 198 9.05 4.18 -12.69
CA SER A 198 8.17 4.97 -11.83
C SER A 198 8.62 6.43 -11.67
N VAL A 199 9.78 6.82 -12.18
CA VAL A 199 10.32 8.18 -12.07
C VAL A 199 9.88 9.00 -13.28
N GLY A 200 8.82 9.81 -13.11
CA GLY A 200 8.26 10.68 -14.15
C GLY A 200 9.06 11.98 -14.33
N ASN A 201 8.68 12.77 -15.34
CA ASN A 201 9.42 13.99 -15.71
C ASN A 201 9.54 15.00 -14.57
N HIS A 202 8.49 15.20 -13.77
CA HIS A 202 8.54 16.11 -12.62
C HIS A 202 9.54 15.61 -11.57
N SER A 203 9.47 14.31 -11.19
CA SER A 203 10.43 13.72 -10.25
C SER A 203 11.86 13.80 -10.78
N LYS A 204 12.09 13.60 -12.09
CA LYS A 204 13.41 13.77 -12.73
C LYS A 204 13.94 15.17 -12.59
N LYS A 205 13.11 16.19 -12.81
CA LYS A 205 13.52 17.60 -12.65
C LYS A 205 13.99 17.86 -11.21
N VAL A 206 13.22 17.46 -10.22
CA VAL A 206 13.58 17.65 -8.80
C VAL A 206 14.86 16.89 -8.44
N ILE A 207 15.03 15.65 -8.94
CA ILE A 207 16.27 14.88 -8.72
C ILE A 207 17.46 15.57 -9.39
N GLN A 208 17.29 16.10 -10.60
CA GLN A 208 18.35 16.85 -11.30
C GLN A 208 18.74 18.11 -10.54
N ASP A 209 17.77 18.91 -10.09
CA ASP A 209 18.03 20.09 -9.26
C ASP A 209 18.86 19.75 -8.01
N ILE A 210 18.53 18.63 -7.36
CA ILE A 210 19.26 18.17 -6.16
C ILE A 210 20.66 17.68 -6.52
N LEU A 211 20.86 17.03 -7.66
CA LEU A 211 22.17 16.58 -8.13
C LEU A 211 23.08 17.76 -8.46
N GLU A 212 22.56 18.79 -9.12
CA GLU A 212 23.32 19.96 -9.58
C GLU A 212 23.59 20.96 -8.45
N ASN A 213 22.58 21.22 -7.61
CA ASN A 213 22.60 22.32 -6.64
C ASN A 213 22.61 21.86 -5.17
N GLY A 214 22.53 20.53 -4.92
CA GLY A 214 22.41 19.96 -3.58
C GLY A 214 21.01 20.05 -2.97
N SER A 215 20.10 20.86 -3.54
CA SER A 215 18.69 21.03 -3.13
C SER A 215 17.85 21.45 -4.34
N SER A 216 16.52 21.32 -4.25
CA SER A 216 15.60 21.84 -5.26
C SER A 216 14.91 23.11 -4.75
N SER A 217 14.91 24.17 -5.58
CA SER A 217 14.22 25.43 -5.26
C SER A 217 12.71 25.21 -5.03
N GLU A 218 12.08 24.37 -5.84
CA GLU A 218 10.65 24.01 -5.68
C GLU A 218 10.38 23.44 -4.28
N ILE A 219 11.24 22.55 -3.79
CA ILE A 219 11.11 21.98 -2.44
C ILE A 219 11.26 23.04 -1.37
N GLN A 220 12.23 23.95 -1.51
CA GLN A 220 12.45 25.04 -0.57
C GLN A 220 11.26 26.00 -0.52
N ASP A 221 10.70 26.35 -1.67
CA ASP A 221 9.52 27.21 -1.78
C ASP A 221 8.30 26.55 -1.11
N ILE A 222 8.10 25.23 -1.32
CA ILE A 222 7.02 24.48 -0.66
C ILE A 222 7.20 24.52 0.86
N ILE A 223 8.36 24.13 1.38
CA ILE A 223 8.61 24.04 2.82
C ILE A 223 8.50 25.42 3.49
N SER A 224 8.94 26.48 2.81
CA SER A 224 8.88 27.85 3.35
C SER A 224 7.47 28.44 3.34
N SER A 225 6.58 27.92 2.47
CA SER A 225 5.23 28.48 2.29
C SER A 225 4.38 28.37 3.56
N ASP A 226 3.61 29.43 3.83
CA ASP A 226 2.64 29.48 4.94
C ASP A 226 1.61 28.35 4.83
N PHE A 227 1.18 28.07 3.61
CA PHE A 227 0.24 26.98 3.35
C PHE A 227 0.77 25.62 3.80
N PHE A 228 1.96 25.25 3.38
CA PHE A 228 2.53 23.93 3.70
C PHE A 228 2.78 23.79 5.20
N LYS A 229 3.35 24.82 5.83
CA LYS A 229 3.59 24.84 7.29
C LYS A 229 2.29 24.67 8.09
N ALA A 230 1.23 25.39 7.70
CA ALA A 230 -0.07 25.27 8.36
C ALA A 230 -0.69 23.88 8.16
N MET A 231 -0.58 23.31 6.95
CA MET A 231 -1.13 21.99 6.66
C MET A 231 -0.35 20.86 7.37
N GLU A 232 0.98 20.95 7.48
CA GLU A 232 1.80 20.02 8.28
C GLU A 232 1.38 20.09 9.75
N PHE A 233 1.23 21.30 10.30
CA PHE A 233 0.74 21.49 11.66
C PHE A 233 -0.66 20.89 11.86
N PHE A 234 -1.64 21.19 11.01
CA PHE A 234 -2.98 20.62 11.16
C PHE A 234 -2.99 19.10 11.02
N SER A 235 -2.20 18.55 10.09
CA SER A 235 -2.11 17.11 9.86
C SER A 235 -1.42 16.36 11.00
N SER A 236 -0.65 17.04 11.85
CA SER A 236 -0.06 16.47 13.07
C SER A 236 -1.07 16.27 14.19
N ILE A 237 -2.24 16.96 14.13
CA ILE A 237 -3.29 16.81 15.14
C ILE A 237 -4.08 15.53 14.85
N TYR A 238 -4.11 14.61 15.80
CA TYR A 238 -4.88 13.37 15.68
C TYR A 238 -6.37 13.67 15.41
N GLY A 239 -6.94 13.01 14.43
CA GLY A 239 -8.31 13.24 13.97
C GLY A 239 -8.48 14.39 12.96
N CYS A 240 -7.41 15.14 12.65
CA CYS A 240 -7.42 16.18 11.62
C CYS A 240 -6.88 15.65 10.28
N GLY A 241 -7.76 15.31 9.36
CA GLY A 241 -7.37 14.95 7.99
C GLY A 241 -7.13 16.20 7.12
N SER A 242 -6.50 16.01 5.94
CA SER A 242 -6.17 17.07 4.98
C SER A 242 -7.34 17.97 4.60
N ALA A 243 -8.55 17.40 4.44
CA ALA A 243 -9.75 18.17 4.13
C ALA A 243 -10.18 19.08 5.30
N THR A 244 -10.01 18.65 6.55
CA THR A 244 -10.30 19.48 7.72
C THR A 244 -9.24 20.56 7.89
N GLY A 245 -7.96 20.21 7.76
CA GLY A 245 -6.85 21.16 7.79
C GLY A 245 -7.00 22.23 6.72
N ARG A 246 -7.36 21.84 5.49
CA ARG A 246 -7.61 22.80 4.39
C ARG A 246 -8.73 23.80 4.74
N ARG A 247 -9.87 23.32 5.27
CA ARG A 247 -10.97 24.20 5.70
C ARG A 247 -10.53 25.17 6.80
N TRP A 248 -9.65 24.75 7.70
CA TRP A 248 -9.11 25.60 8.74
C TRP A 248 -8.16 26.65 8.18
N TYR A 249 -7.27 26.25 7.26
CA TYR A 249 -6.40 27.17 6.55
C TYR A 249 -7.19 28.27 5.81
N ASP A 250 -8.23 27.86 5.07
CA ASP A 250 -9.08 28.76 4.29
C ASP A 250 -9.88 29.73 5.18
N LYS A 251 -10.15 29.35 6.45
CA LYS A 251 -10.73 30.20 7.48
C LYS A 251 -9.71 31.14 8.18
N GLY A 252 -8.45 31.07 7.79
CA GLY A 252 -7.38 31.90 8.34
C GLY A 252 -6.73 31.34 9.61
N TYR A 253 -7.07 30.11 10.05
CA TYR A 253 -6.41 29.50 11.21
C TYR A 253 -5.00 29.05 10.84
N ARG A 254 -4.05 29.18 11.80
CA ARG A 254 -2.65 28.85 11.56
C ARG A 254 -2.00 28.03 12.69
N ASN A 255 -2.58 28.10 13.89
CA ASN A 255 -2.00 27.51 15.11
C ASN A 255 -3.09 26.98 16.05
N LEU A 256 -2.65 26.34 17.13
CA LEU A 256 -3.52 25.73 18.12
C LEU A 256 -4.45 26.77 18.80
N SER A 257 -3.93 27.98 19.05
CA SER A 257 -4.72 29.06 19.68
C SER A 257 -5.92 29.45 18.82
N ASP A 258 -5.73 29.54 17.49
CA ASP A 258 -6.85 29.89 16.58
C ASP A 258 -7.94 28.81 16.62
N ILE A 259 -7.55 27.55 16.64
CA ILE A 259 -8.50 26.43 16.74
C ILE A 259 -9.22 26.42 18.06
N THR A 260 -8.50 26.64 19.17
CA THR A 260 -9.08 26.66 20.53
C THR A 260 -10.10 27.82 20.66
N LYS A 261 -9.76 29.00 20.14
CA LYS A 261 -10.70 30.16 20.11
C LYS A 261 -11.94 29.86 19.27
N ALA A 262 -11.76 29.20 18.11
CA ALA A 262 -12.88 28.82 17.26
C ALA A 262 -13.80 27.80 17.92
N ILE A 263 -13.25 26.83 18.66
CA ILE A 263 -14.02 25.85 19.43
C ILE A 263 -14.81 26.60 20.56
N ALA A 264 -14.16 27.49 21.29
CA ALA A 264 -14.83 28.31 22.31
C ALA A 264 -15.95 29.18 21.72
N ALA A 265 -15.82 29.63 20.47
CA ALA A 265 -16.84 30.36 19.71
C ALA A 265 -17.92 29.43 19.09
N GLY A 266 -17.95 28.13 19.41
CA GLY A 266 -18.98 27.19 18.99
C GLY A 266 -18.65 26.33 17.76
N MET A 267 -17.40 26.27 17.31
CA MET A 267 -17.01 25.33 16.25
C MET A 267 -17.17 23.88 16.73
N LYS A 268 -18.00 23.11 16.03
CA LYS A 268 -18.18 21.69 16.33
C LYS A 268 -16.99 20.88 15.78
N ILE A 269 -16.48 19.98 16.60
CA ILE A 269 -15.42 19.02 16.27
C ILE A 269 -15.87 17.59 16.62
N THR A 270 -15.20 16.59 16.03
CA THR A 270 -15.42 15.18 16.38
C THR A 270 -14.76 14.87 17.73
N GLU A 271 -15.24 13.83 18.42
CA GLU A 271 -14.64 13.36 19.67
C GLU A 271 -13.17 12.98 19.49
N GLN A 272 -12.86 12.27 18.39
CA GLN A 272 -11.49 11.93 18.02
C GLN A 272 -10.58 13.15 17.93
N LEU A 273 -11.05 14.22 17.27
CA LEU A 273 -10.31 15.47 17.16
C LEU A 273 -10.17 16.19 18.50
N ALA A 274 -11.21 16.14 19.35
CA ALA A 274 -11.15 16.69 20.71
C ALA A 274 -10.05 16.01 21.55
N MET A 275 -9.93 14.68 21.43
CA MET A 275 -8.84 13.93 22.07
C MET A 275 -7.48 14.30 21.49
N GLY A 276 -7.39 14.45 20.16
CA GLY A 276 -6.16 14.89 19.48
C GLY A 276 -5.66 16.26 19.95
N LEU A 277 -6.56 17.18 20.19
CA LEU A 277 -6.24 18.52 20.73
C LEU A 277 -5.89 18.46 22.21
N LYS A 278 -6.63 17.68 23.02
CA LYS A 278 -6.40 17.54 24.46
C LYS A 278 -5.02 16.97 24.78
N TYR A 279 -4.56 16.00 24.01
CA TYR A 279 -3.29 15.29 24.22
C TYR A 279 -2.24 15.64 23.15
N TYR A 280 -2.37 16.82 22.51
CA TYR A 280 -1.53 17.20 21.38
C TYR A 280 -0.04 17.08 21.66
N ASP A 281 0.42 17.67 22.79
CA ASP A 281 1.84 17.71 23.16
C ASP A 281 2.46 16.32 23.41
N ASP A 282 1.64 15.36 23.83
CA ASP A 282 2.06 13.97 24.03
C ASP A 282 2.08 13.20 22.69
N LEU A 283 1.03 13.40 21.86
CA LEU A 283 0.82 12.64 20.63
C LEU A 283 1.76 13.04 19.47
N ILE A 284 2.31 14.26 19.48
CA ILE A 284 3.31 14.68 18.49
C ILE A 284 4.68 14.07 18.76
N GLN A 285 4.94 13.60 19.98
CA GLN A 285 6.20 13.00 20.34
C GLN A 285 6.26 11.54 19.82
N SER A 286 7.40 11.19 19.22
CA SER A 286 7.62 9.81 18.79
C SER A 286 7.63 8.84 19.97
N VAL A 287 7.10 7.65 19.76
CA VAL A 287 7.10 6.55 20.74
C VAL A 287 8.35 5.70 20.48
N PRO A 288 9.32 5.63 21.39
CA PRO A 288 10.47 4.75 21.25
C PRO A 288 10.03 3.27 21.23
N ARG A 289 10.81 2.40 20.57
CA ARG A 289 10.57 0.95 20.52
C ARG A 289 10.48 0.33 21.92
N GLU A 290 11.31 0.77 22.83
CA GLU A 290 11.28 0.27 24.22
C GLU A 290 9.95 0.58 24.92
N GLU A 291 9.42 1.80 24.72
CA GLU A 291 8.12 2.18 25.27
C GLU A 291 6.99 1.37 24.63
N ALA A 292 7.02 1.17 23.29
CA ALA A 292 6.06 0.32 22.58
C ALA A 292 6.11 -1.14 23.08
N MET A 293 7.29 -1.67 23.35
CA MET A 293 7.46 -2.99 23.96
C MET A 293 6.95 -3.03 25.39
N GLY A 294 7.12 -1.96 26.16
CA GLY A 294 6.55 -1.81 27.50
C GLY A 294 5.02 -1.88 27.47
N ILE A 295 4.39 -1.17 26.53
CA ILE A 295 2.93 -1.22 26.30
C ILE A 295 2.51 -2.64 25.91
N LYS A 296 3.19 -3.30 24.96
CA LYS A 296 2.93 -4.69 24.57
C LYS A 296 3.00 -5.62 25.78
N ASN A 297 4.00 -5.46 26.65
CA ASN A 297 4.18 -6.30 27.83
C ASN A 297 3.03 -6.16 28.84
N VAL A 298 2.50 -4.95 29.02
CA VAL A 298 1.29 -4.72 29.85
C VAL A 298 0.10 -5.45 29.24
N VAL A 299 -0.11 -5.33 27.93
CA VAL A 299 -1.19 -6.01 27.21
C VAL A 299 -1.05 -7.54 27.35
N VAL A 300 0.13 -8.10 27.15
CA VAL A 300 0.41 -9.54 27.31
C VAL A 300 0.12 -10.01 28.74
N LYS A 301 0.55 -9.26 29.74
CA LYS A 301 0.30 -9.58 31.16
C LYS A 301 -1.20 -9.65 31.45
N GLU A 302 -1.95 -8.67 30.99
CA GLU A 302 -3.39 -8.62 31.21
C GLU A 302 -4.15 -9.68 30.41
N LEU A 303 -3.73 -9.96 29.17
CA LEU A 303 -4.26 -11.08 28.39
C LEU A 303 -4.03 -12.41 29.09
N ASN A 304 -2.83 -12.69 29.59
CA ASN A 304 -2.52 -13.94 30.26
C ASN A 304 -3.37 -14.17 31.53
N SER A 305 -3.85 -13.09 32.16
CA SER A 305 -4.75 -13.19 33.32
C SER A 305 -6.22 -13.46 32.93
N ILE A 306 -6.60 -13.15 31.66
CA ILE A 306 -7.93 -13.42 31.12
C ILE A 306 -7.92 -14.77 30.39
N GLN A 307 -6.95 -14.95 29.50
CA GLN A 307 -6.79 -16.09 28.63
C GLN A 307 -5.31 -16.33 28.31
N PRO A 308 -4.69 -17.38 28.88
CA PRO A 308 -3.32 -17.75 28.53
C PRO A 308 -3.21 -18.26 27.08
N LYS A 309 -1.98 -18.29 26.54
CA LYS A 309 -1.63 -18.78 25.21
C LYS A 309 -2.11 -17.92 24.05
N CYS A 310 -2.55 -16.68 24.26
CA CYS A 310 -2.76 -15.75 23.17
C CYS A 310 -1.44 -15.43 22.47
N LYS A 311 -1.46 -15.41 21.14
CA LYS A 311 -0.35 -14.90 20.33
C LYS A 311 -0.51 -13.40 20.18
N VAL A 312 0.53 -12.64 20.54
CA VAL A 312 0.53 -11.17 20.54
C VAL A 312 1.73 -10.65 19.78
N GLU A 313 1.48 -9.87 18.74
CA GLU A 313 2.53 -9.31 17.87
C GLU A 313 2.48 -7.79 17.86
N LEU A 314 3.64 -7.15 18.06
CA LEU A 314 3.83 -5.74 17.78
C LEU A 314 4.03 -5.60 16.27
N VAL A 315 3.12 -4.89 15.60
CA VAL A 315 3.08 -4.79 14.15
C VAL A 315 3.43 -3.37 13.66
N GLY A 316 2.94 -2.93 12.52
CA GLY A 316 3.17 -1.59 12.00
C GLY A 316 4.64 -1.28 11.71
N GLY A 317 5.03 -0.06 12.00
CA GLY A 317 6.40 0.45 11.78
C GLY A 317 7.47 -0.31 12.55
N TYR A 318 7.17 -0.72 13.77
CA TYR A 318 8.13 -1.44 14.63
C TYR A 318 8.48 -2.82 14.07
N ARG A 319 7.50 -3.56 13.53
CA ARG A 319 7.79 -4.85 12.89
C ARG A 319 8.62 -4.68 11.62
N ARG A 320 8.54 -3.52 10.95
CA ARG A 320 9.36 -3.18 9.79
C ARG A 320 10.73 -2.59 10.11
N GLY A 321 11.17 -2.66 11.37
CA GLY A 321 12.52 -2.24 11.79
C GLY A 321 12.64 -0.79 12.24
N LYS A 322 11.53 -0.04 12.42
CA LYS A 322 11.61 1.33 12.94
C LYS A 322 11.93 1.33 14.44
N GLU A 323 12.83 2.22 14.86
CA GLU A 323 13.18 2.42 16.27
C GLU A 323 12.18 3.33 17.00
N SER A 324 11.37 4.08 16.25
CA SER A 324 10.31 4.90 16.82
C SER A 324 9.11 5.00 15.87
N GLY A 325 7.94 5.29 16.43
CA GLY A 325 6.67 5.47 15.71
C GLY A 325 5.81 6.56 16.33
N HIS A 326 4.58 6.76 15.82
CA HIS A 326 3.58 7.66 16.39
C HIS A 326 2.36 6.91 16.95
N ASP A 327 2.30 5.61 16.70
CA ASP A 327 1.26 4.69 17.15
C ASP A 327 1.86 3.33 17.47
N VAL A 328 1.15 2.55 18.28
CA VAL A 328 1.55 1.21 18.72
C VAL A 328 0.46 0.25 18.30
N ASP A 329 0.70 -0.50 17.23
CA ASP A 329 -0.24 -1.49 16.70
C ASP A 329 0.05 -2.86 17.33
N ILE A 330 -0.93 -3.47 17.97
CA ILE A 330 -0.82 -4.78 18.64
C ILE A 330 -1.86 -5.73 18.06
N LEU A 331 -1.39 -6.77 17.37
CA LEU A 331 -2.22 -7.81 16.76
C LEU A 331 -2.28 -9.04 17.69
N ILE A 332 -3.50 -9.52 17.96
CA ILE A 332 -3.79 -10.56 18.94
C ILE A 332 -4.61 -11.66 18.29
N THR A 333 -4.31 -12.93 18.60
CA THR A 333 -5.11 -14.08 18.23
C THR A 333 -4.98 -15.20 19.25
N HIS A 334 -5.85 -16.22 19.13
CA HIS A 334 -5.76 -17.47 19.87
C HIS A 334 -6.10 -18.63 18.95
N GLU A 335 -5.50 -19.82 19.14
CA GLU A 335 -5.73 -21.00 18.29
C GLU A 335 -7.19 -21.48 18.29
N ASP A 336 -7.89 -21.28 19.39
CA ASP A 336 -9.31 -21.55 19.54
C ASP A 336 -10.12 -20.29 19.21
N ASP A 337 -10.84 -20.32 18.09
CA ASP A 337 -11.66 -19.19 17.61
C ASP A 337 -12.82 -18.87 18.59
N CYS A 338 -13.31 -19.83 19.39
CA CYS A 338 -14.32 -19.57 20.41
C CYS A 338 -13.81 -18.62 21.52
N ILE A 339 -12.50 -18.63 21.78
CA ILE A 339 -11.85 -17.75 22.74
C ILE A 339 -11.68 -16.34 22.17
N VAL A 340 -11.45 -16.23 20.88
CA VAL A 340 -11.26 -14.94 20.19
C VAL A 340 -12.51 -14.06 20.29
N GLU A 341 -13.70 -14.68 20.31
CA GLU A 341 -14.96 -13.96 20.42
C GLU A 341 -15.08 -13.27 21.79
N GLY A 342 -15.25 -11.95 21.76
CA GLY A 342 -15.35 -11.11 22.96
C GLY A 342 -14.03 -10.90 23.72
N LEU A 343 -12.90 -11.45 23.27
CA LEU A 343 -11.59 -11.29 23.91
C LEU A 343 -11.17 -9.83 23.99
N LEU A 344 -11.37 -9.07 22.90
CA LEU A 344 -11.02 -7.63 22.86
C LEU A 344 -11.78 -6.84 23.91
N VAL A 345 -13.08 -7.11 24.09
CA VAL A 345 -13.92 -6.41 25.07
C VAL A 345 -13.38 -6.64 26.48
N LYS A 346 -13.11 -7.91 26.84
CA LYS A 346 -12.56 -8.29 28.16
C LYS A 346 -11.20 -7.63 28.41
N LEU A 347 -10.33 -7.59 27.40
CA LEU A 347 -9.01 -6.96 27.49
C LEU A 347 -9.15 -5.46 27.72
N VAL A 348 -9.98 -4.77 26.91
CA VAL A 348 -10.20 -3.32 27.01
C VAL A 348 -10.80 -2.95 28.37
N GLU A 349 -11.79 -3.70 28.87
CA GLU A 349 -12.37 -3.47 30.21
C GLU A 349 -11.32 -3.62 31.33
N ARG A 350 -10.41 -4.57 31.17
CA ARG A 350 -9.36 -4.80 32.18
C ARG A 350 -8.31 -3.70 32.17
N LEU A 351 -7.85 -3.29 30.97
CA LEU A 351 -6.92 -2.16 30.81
C LEU A 351 -7.54 -0.82 31.29
N ASP A 352 -8.84 -0.65 31.10
CA ASP A 352 -9.59 0.50 31.56
C ASP A 352 -9.68 0.52 33.12
N LYS A 353 -10.00 -0.64 33.73
CA LYS A 353 -9.99 -0.79 35.19
C LYS A 353 -8.62 -0.51 35.83
N LEU A 354 -7.53 -0.82 35.09
CA LEU A 354 -6.18 -0.48 35.53
C LEU A 354 -5.87 1.01 35.36
N GLY A 355 -6.75 1.78 34.66
CA GLY A 355 -6.55 3.19 34.36
C GLY A 355 -5.52 3.45 33.25
N CYS A 356 -5.17 2.43 32.44
CA CYS A 356 -4.29 2.59 31.30
C CYS A 356 -4.98 3.26 30.11
N ILE A 357 -6.30 3.17 30.00
CA ILE A 357 -7.08 3.71 28.89
C ILE A 357 -7.75 5.01 29.32
N LEU A 358 -7.43 6.11 28.64
CA LEU A 358 -7.99 7.44 28.87
C LEU A 358 -9.16 7.76 27.94
N HIS A 359 -9.16 7.15 26.75
CA HIS A 359 -10.22 7.22 25.75
C HIS A 359 -10.14 5.98 24.87
N LYS A 360 -11.30 5.51 24.38
CA LYS A 360 -11.39 4.33 23.52
C LYS A 360 -12.48 4.48 22.46
N ASP A 361 -12.18 4.02 21.26
CA ASP A 361 -13.13 3.79 20.16
C ASP A 361 -13.10 2.29 19.83
N LEU A 362 -14.10 1.58 20.37
CA LEU A 362 -14.18 0.12 20.32
C LEU A 362 -15.14 -0.32 19.23
N MET A 363 -14.66 -1.10 18.27
CA MET A 363 -15.43 -1.69 17.18
C MET A 363 -15.35 -3.22 17.24
N VAL A 364 -16.47 -3.86 17.57
CA VAL A 364 -16.59 -5.32 17.72
C VAL A 364 -17.80 -5.85 16.96
N GLY A 365 -17.85 -7.16 16.74
CA GLY A 365 -19.03 -7.88 16.22
C GLY A 365 -19.15 -7.89 14.70
N ARG A 366 -18.12 -7.48 13.95
CA ARG A 366 -18.11 -7.55 12.49
C ARG A 366 -17.50 -8.85 11.95
N ASN A 367 -16.90 -9.67 12.81
CA ASN A 367 -16.27 -10.95 12.46
C ASN A 367 -17.20 -12.15 12.50
N SER A 368 -18.45 -11.99 13.01
CA SER A 368 -19.39 -13.10 13.10
C SER A 368 -19.80 -13.58 11.72
N HIS A 369 -19.29 -14.74 11.30
CA HIS A 369 -19.83 -15.70 10.33
C HIS A 369 -20.40 -15.18 8.98
N PHE A 370 -19.91 -14.10 8.38
CA PHE A 370 -20.34 -13.73 7.03
C PHE A 370 -19.31 -14.04 5.95
N ILE A 371 -19.06 -15.31 5.73
CA ILE A 371 -18.65 -15.83 4.43
C ILE A 371 -19.91 -15.73 3.53
N GLY A 372 -20.03 -14.68 2.73
CA GLY A 372 -20.98 -14.72 1.62
C GLY A 372 -21.98 -13.59 1.41
N SER A 373 -22.10 -12.56 2.22
CA SER A 373 -22.97 -11.44 1.86
C SER A 373 -22.19 -10.15 1.62
N GLN A 374 -22.03 -9.83 0.33
CA GLN A 374 -21.55 -8.56 -0.17
C GLN A 374 -22.57 -7.45 0.16
N LYS A 375 -22.47 -6.81 1.30
CA LYS A 375 -22.82 -5.39 1.39
C LYS A 375 -21.49 -4.63 1.49
N GLN A 376 -21.01 -4.14 0.36
CA GLN A 376 -19.95 -3.16 0.30
C GLN A 376 -20.41 -1.87 1.01
N THR A 377 -20.10 -1.76 2.28
CA THR A 377 -19.99 -0.43 2.88
C THR A 377 -18.70 0.17 2.34
N SER A 378 -18.81 1.30 1.69
CA SER A 378 -17.73 2.09 1.09
C SER A 378 -16.79 2.66 2.15
N GLY A 379 -16.01 1.80 2.81
CA GLY A 379 -14.99 2.19 3.76
C GLY A 379 -13.78 1.27 3.64
N HIS A 380 -12.61 1.85 3.44
CA HIS A 380 -11.34 1.12 3.30
C HIS A 380 -10.79 0.58 4.62
N MET A 381 -11.63 0.35 5.64
CA MET A 381 -11.20 -0.17 6.94
C MET A 381 -11.39 -1.68 7.01
N ASP A 382 -10.40 -2.34 7.61
CA ASP A 382 -10.52 -3.76 7.96
C ASP A 382 -11.68 -3.96 8.95
N HIS A 383 -12.41 -5.04 8.80
CA HIS A 383 -13.56 -5.37 9.66
C HIS A 383 -13.16 -6.28 10.82
N LEU A 384 -11.89 -6.28 11.22
CA LEU A 384 -11.42 -6.98 12.41
C LEU A 384 -11.93 -6.27 13.68
N ASP A 385 -12.08 -7.03 14.76
CA ASP A 385 -12.34 -6.44 16.05
C ASP A 385 -11.14 -5.58 16.45
N HIS A 386 -11.38 -4.28 16.67
CA HIS A 386 -10.31 -3.36 17.03
C HIS A 386 -10.75 -2.30 18.03
N CYS A 387 -9.79 -1.80 18.78
CA CYS A 387 -9.96 -0.69 19.69
C CYS A 387 -8.83 0.32 19.46
N PHE A 388 -9.19 1.52 19.02
CA PHE A 388 -8.28 2.65 19.02
C PHE A 388 -8.37 3.34 20.37
N CYS A 389 -7.27 3.40 21.12
CA CYS A 389 -7.28 3.99 22.45
C CYS A 389 -6.15 5.00 22.67
N MET A 390 -6.45 5.99 23.53
CA MET A 390 -5.44 6.82 24.19
C MET A 390 -4.96 6.07 25.42
N PHE A 391 -3.72 5.63 25.39
CA PHE A 391 -3.12 4.76 26.37
C PHE A 391 -2.03 5.49 27.15
N GLN A 392 -1.97 5.25 28.46
CA GLN A 392 -0.94 5.79 29.33
C GLN A 392 -0.34 4.65 30.18
N LEU A 393 0.98 4.48 30.10
CA LEU A 393 1.68 3.56 31.00
C LEU A 393 1.63 4.07 32.43
N ILE A 394 1.20 3.21 33.36
CA ILE A 394 1.24 3.51 34.77
C ILE A 394 2.66 3.20 35.28
N LYS A 395 3.32 4.17 35.92
CA LYS A 395 4.54 3.89 36.67
C LYS A 395 4.14 3.05 37.86
N THR A 396 4.56 1.78 37.90
CA THR A 396 4.56 0.99 39.11
C THR A 396 5.61 1.59 40.05
N THR A 397 5.21 2.51 40.92
CA THR A 397 5.97 2.77 42.12
C THR A 397 5.92 1.45 42.93
N ASN A 398 7.07 0.94 43.32
CA ASN A 398 7.17 -0.15 44.31
C ASN A 398 6.48 0.33 45.60
N ALA A 399 5.15 0.17 45.67
CA ALA A 399 4.39 0.44 46.88
C ALA A 399 4.43 -0.82 47.75
N PRO A 400 4.71 -0.68 49.04
CA PRO A 400 4.59 -1.79 49.97
C PRO A 400 3.15 -2.29 50.03
N THR A 401 2.99 -3.60 50.05
CA THR A 401 1.73 -4.30 50.30
C THR A 401 1.00 -3.72 51.50
N MET A 402 -0.05 -2.94 51.27
CA MET A 402 -1.02 -2.57 52.28
C MET A 402 -2.39 -3.07 51.85
N SER A 403 -2.80 -4.12 52.57
CA SER A 403 -4.20 -4.54 52.67
C SER A 403 -5.01 -3.43 53.31
N ASN A 404 -5.98 -2.83 52.63
CA ASN A 404 -7.29 -2.45 53.14
C ASN A 404 -8.11 -1.71 52.09
N THR A 405 -9.20 -2.34 51.68
CA THR A 405 -10.25 -1.78 50.86
C THR A 405 -11.12 -0.82 51.68
N SER A 406 -10.94 0.48 51.50
CA SER A 406 -11.95 1.47 51.85
C SER A 406 -12.22 2.32 50.62
N ALA A 407 -13.49 2.64 50.36
CA ALA A 407 -13.98 3.38 49.18
C ALA A 407 -13.37 4.78 49.12
N MET A 408 -12.57 5.03 48.06
CA MET A 408 -11.95 6.34 47.81
C MET A 408 -12.99 7.34 47.28
N THR A 409 -12.94 8.57 47.78
CA THR A 409 -13.78 9.70 47.38
C THR A 409 -13.37 10.31 46.04
N SER A 410 -14.27 11.07 45.41
CA SER A 410 -14.01 11.69 44.07
C SER A 410 -12.86 12.71 44.08
N ALA A 411 -12.52 13.29 45.25
CA ALA A 411 -11.39 14.21 45.43
C ALA A 411 -10.04 13.48 45.42
N GLU A 412 -10.00 12.23 45.91
CA GLU A 412 -8.78 11.39 45.90
C GLU A 412 -8.46 10.88 44.50
N ARG A 413 -9.48 10.76 43.60
CA ARG A 413 -9.25 10.40 42.21
C ARG A 413 -8.53 11.51 41.42
N THR A 414 -8.73 12.79 41.76
CA THR A 414 -8.05 13.92 41.12
C THR A 414 -6.60 14.07 41.58
N SER A 415 -6.25 13.76 42.80
CA SER A 415 -4.87 13.80 43.29
C SER A 415 -4.01 12.62 42.79
N PHE A 416 -4.64 11.46 42.47
CA PHE A 416 -3.95 10.31 41.86
C PHE A 416 -3.59 10.55 40.40
N SER A 417 -4.16 11.55 39.73
CA SER A 417 -3.86 11.88 38.31
C SER A 417 -2.53 12.63 38.14
N GLU A 418 -2.00 13.25 39.16
CA GLU A 418 -0.72 13.99 39.11
C GLU A 418 0.52 13.09 39.24
N GLU A 419 0.39 11.85 39.73
CA GLU A 419 1.49 10.87 39.79
C GLU A 419 1.56 9.90 38.60
N ARG A 420 0.69 10.03 37.60
CA ARG A 420 0.70 9.17 36.40
C ARG A 420 1.83 9.59 35.46
N GLY A 421 2.91 8.88 35.53
CA GLY A 421 4.19 9.33 34.96
C GLY A 421 4.54 8.84 33.57
N GLY A 422 3.60 8.57 32.66
CA GLY A 422 3.86 8.26 31.26
C GLY A 422 3.17 9.26 30.33
N LEU A 423 3.71 9.45 29.12
CA LEU A 423 3.04 10.22 28.08
C LEU A 423 1.82 9.45 27.55
N VAL A 424 0.81 10.19 27.07
CA VAL A 424 -0.34 9.58 26.41
C VAL A 424 0.06 9.14 25.00
N ARG A 425 -0.21 7.87 24.68
CA ARG A 425 0.14 7.26 23.40
C ARG A 425 -1.08 6.72 22.69
N ARG A 426 -1.07 6.74 21.37
CA ARG A 426 -2.07 6.06 20.56
C ARG A 426 -1.71 4.58 20.46
N VAL A 427 -2.65 3.73 20.91
CA VAL A 427 -2.49 2.27 20.87
C VAL A 427 -3.68 1.68 20.14
N ASP A 428 -3.40 0.84 19.16
CA ASP A 428 -4.38 0.15 18.35
C ASP A 428 -4.34 -1.33 18.71
N LEU A 429 -5.39 -1.83 19.38
CA LEU A 429 -5.53 -3.24 19.76
C LEU A 429 -6.42 -3.94 18.74
N ILE A 430 -5.90 -4.96 18.09
CA ILE A 430 -6.58 -5.69 17.02
C ILE A 430 -6.66 -7.16 17.40
N VAL A 431 -7.89 -7.72 17.35
CA VAL A 431 -8.10 -9.16 17.58
C VAL A 431 -8.62 -9.79 16.29
N THR A 432 -8.04 -10.93 15.91
CA THR A 432 -8.37 -11.63 14.67
C THR A 432 -8.52 -13.15 14.90
N PRO A 433 -9.43 -13.83 14.19
CA PRO A 433 -9.49 -15.29 14.17
C PRO A 433 -8.16 -15.91 13.73
N TYR A 434 -7.81 -17.08 14.27
CA TYR A 434 -6.54 -17.73 14.01
C TYR A 434 -6.27 -17.98 12.52
N LYS A 435 -7.27 -18.42 11.78
CA LYS A 435 -7.18 -18.63 10.32
C LYS A 435 -6.93 -17.36 9.51
N GLN A 436 -7.32 -16.21 10.05
CA GLN A 436 -7.12 -14.91 9.40
C GLN A 436 -5.79 -14.26 9.82
N PHE A 437 -5.15 -14.75 10.88
CA PHE A 437 -3.96 -14.14 11.46
C PHE A 437 -2.82 -13.88 10.47
N PRO A 438 -2.43 -14.77 9.55
CA PRO A 438 -1.37 -14.49 8.57
C PRO A 438 -1.69 -13.30 7.65
N PHE A 439 -2.95 -13.18 7.26
CA PHE A 439 -3.43 -12.10 6.39
C PHE A 439 -3.52 -10.77 7.14
N ALA A 440 -4.00 -10.82 8.39
CA ALA A 440 -4.02 -9.66 9.28
C ALA A 440 -2.59 -9.20 9.61
N LEU A 441 -1.68 -10.14 9.88
CA LEU A 441 -0.26 -9.86 10.14
C LEU A 441 0.40 -9.15 8.97
N LEU A 442 0.17 -9.61 7.73
CA LEU A 442 0.62 -8.95 6.51
C LEU A 442 0.03 -7.55 6.39
N GLY A 443 -1.29 -7.43 6.60
CA GLY A 443 -2.02 -6.17 6.48
C GLY A 443 -1.55 -5.11 7.48
N TRP A 444 -1.49 -5.47 8.76
CA TRP A 444 -1.10 -4.58 9.85
C TRP A 444 0.40 -4.32 9.93
N THR A 445 1.24 -5.23 9.40
CA THR A 445 2.67 -4.94 9.22
C THR A 445 2.88 -3.81 8.23
N GLY A 446 2.16 -3.76 7.12
CA GLY A 446 2.29 -2.72 6.10
C GLY A 446 3.58 -2.87 5.27
N SER A 447 4.14 -1.79 4.74
CA SER A 447 3.63 -0.41 4.75
C SER A 447 2.31 -0.26 3.97
N LYS A 448 1.66 0.88 4.12
CA LYS A 448 0.42 1.19 3.37
C LYS A 448 0.60 1.02 1.85
N GLN A 449 1.74 1.47 1.31
CA GLN A 449 2.01 1.36 -0.11
C GLN A 449 2.39 -0.06 -0.51
N PHE A 450 3.09 -0.81 0.32
CA PHE A 450 3.36 -2.22 0.13
C PHE A 450 2.05 -3.03 0.04
N ASN A 451 1.13 -2.83 1.00
CA ASN A 451 -0.18 -3.48 1.01
C ASN A 451 -1.01 -3.16 -0.23
N ARG A 452 -1.03 -1.91 -0.67
CA ARG A 452 -1.70 -1.52 -1.92
C ARG A 452 -1.09 -2.22 -3.13
N SER A 453 0.23 -2.32 -3.15
CA SER A 453 0.96 -2.94 -4.26
C SER A 453 0.70 -4.44 -4.34
N ILE A 454 0.77 -5.17 -3.23
CA ILE A 454 0.56 -6.63 -3.23
C ILE A 454 -0.90 -6.98 -3.55
N ARG A 455 -1.87 -6.20 -3.04
CA ARG A 455 -3.31 -6.36 -3.36
C ARG A 455 -3.58 -6.07 -4.85
N ASP A 456 -2.99 -5.01 -5.40
CA ASP A 456 -3.12 -4.66 -6.84
C ASP A 456 -2.45 -5.72 -7.73
N TYR A 457 -1.29 -6.23 -7.33
CA TYR A 457 -0.58 -7.32 -7.99
C TYR A 457 -1.41 -8.62 -8.00
N ALA A 458 -1.91 -9.05 -6.84
CA ALA A 458 -2.73 -10.24 -6.70
C ALA A 458 -3.98 -10.18 -7.61
N TRP A 459 -4.66 -9.03 -7.60
CA TRP A 459 -5.85 -8.83 -8.43
C TRP A 459 -5.54 -8.78 -9.93
N LYS A 460 -4.56 -7.96 -10.34
CA LYS A 460 -4.29 -7.75 -11.77
C LYS A 460 -3.58 -8.92 -12.46
N THR A 461 -2.81 -9.70 -11.69
CA THR A 461 -2.04 -10.82 -12.25
C THR A 461 -2.80 -12.12 -12.19
N PHE A 462 -3.54 -12.37 -11.10
CA PHE A 462 -4.15 -13.67 -10.83
C PHE A 462 -5.66 -13.62 -10.63
N GLN A 463 -6.32 -12.45 -10.63
CA GLN A 463 -7.72 -12.27 -10.22
C GLN A 463 -7.97 -12.74 -8.77
N ILE A 464 -6.96 -12.63 -7.93
CA ILE A 464 -7.02 -12.97 -6.51
C ILE A 464 -7.31 -11.70 -5.70
N LYS A 465 -8.39 -11.71 -4.90
CA LYS A 465 -8.71 -10.66 -3.94
C LYS A 465 -8.02 -10.97 -2.62
N LEU A 466 -7.02 -10.15 -2.26
CA LEU A 466 -6.29 -10.22 -0.99
C LEU A 466 -6.76 -9.11 -0.05
N SER A 467 -7.06 -9.47 1.20
CA SER A 467 -7.41 -8.54 2.29
C SER A 467 -6.76 -8.99 3.60
N SER A 468 -7.01 -8.30 4.71
CA SER A 468 -6.57 -8.73 6.05
C SER A 468 -7.39 -9.89 6.61
N HIS A 469 -8.46 -10.31 5.91
CA HIS A 469 -9.32 -11.43 6.30
C HIS A 469 -9.02 -12.72 5.55
N GLY A 470 -8.27 -12.65 4.44
CA GLY A 470 -8.00 -13.81 3.62
C GLY A 470 -7.74 -13.47 2.17
N MET A 471 -7.70 -14.52 1.37
CA MET A 471 -7.38 -14.49 -0.05
C MET A 471 -8.38 -15.35 -0.82
N TRP A 472 -8.96 -14.81 -1.90
CA TRP A 472 -10.01 -15.48 -2.70
C TRP A 472 -9.67 -15.43 -4.19
N ASP A 473 -9.68 -16.58 -4.82
CA ASP A 473 -9.52 -16.73 -6.28
C ASP A 473 -10.87 -16.51 -6.98
N HIS A 474 -11.00 -15.39 -7.69
CA HIS A 474 -12.17 -15.01 -8.45
C HIS A 474 -12.24 -15.63 -9.87
N ASN A 475 -11.29 -16.50 -10.22
CA ASN A 475 -11.43 -17.30 -11.45
C ASN A 475 -12.47 -18.43 -11.30
N PHE A 476 -12.95 -18.70 -10.09
CA PHE A 476 -14.00 -19.66 -9.76
C PHE A 476 -15.30 -18.96 -9.41
N MET A 477 -16.44 -19.66 -9.59
CA MET A 477 -17.77 -19.20 -9.17
C MET A 477 -18.46 -20.31 -8.36
N PRO A 478 -18.68 -20.13 -7.06
CA PRO A 478 -18.27 -18.99 -6.22
C PRO A 478 -16.73 -18.87 -6.07
N PRO A 479 -16.21 -17.69 -5.67
CA PRO A 479 -14.80 -17.52 -5.45
C PRO A 479 -14.24 -18.56 -4.46
N HIS A 480 -13.11 -19.18 -4.83
CA HIS A 480 -12.46 -20.17 -3.99
C HIS A 480 -11.53 -19.49 -2.98
N GLN A 481 -11.67 -19.84 -1.70
CA GLN A 481 -10.77 -19.34 -0.66
C GLN A 481 -9.43 -20.07 -0.72
N ILE A 482 -8.35 -19.30 -0.75
CA ILE A 482 -6.98 -19.80 -0.67
C ILE A 482 -6.53 -19.66 0.79
N GLU A 483 -6.28 -20.79 1.44
CA GLU A 483 -5.78 -20.83 2.82
C GLU A 483 -4.27 -20.55 2.86
N ALA A 484 -3.81 -19.91 3.93
CA ALA A 484 -2.40 -19.74 4.23
C ALA A 484 -2.19 -19.73 5.75
N ARG A 485 -1.15 -20.39 6.22
CA ARG A 485 -0.79 -20.50 7.64
C ARG A 485 0.30 -19.52 8.05
N SER A 486 0.92 -18.87 7.05
CA SER A 486 2.01 -17.92 7.24
C SER A 486 2.02 -16.85 6.14
N GLU A 487 2.73 -15.74 6.37
CA GLU A 487 2.97 -14.75 5.32
C GLU A 487 3.73 -15.35 4.13
N GLN A 488 4.68 -16.28 4.39
CA GLN A 488 5.44 -16.98 3.37
C GLN A 488 4.53 -17.74 2.40
N GLU A 489 3.49 -18.41 2.92
CA GLU A 489 2.51 -19.12 2.09
C GLU A 489 1.65 -18.14 1.26
N ILE A 490 1.32 -16.95 1.79
CA ILE A 490 0.63 -15.89 1.01
C ILE A 490 1.50 -15.46 -0.18
N PHE A 491 2.80 -15.21 0.06
CA PHE A 491 3.72 -14.83 -0.99
C PHE A 491 3.91 -15.94 -2.03
N ALA A 492 4.05 -17.19 -1.58
CA ALA A 492 4.17 -18.36 -2.46
C ALA A 492 2.93 -18.54 -3.36
N ALA A 493 1.72 -18.41 -2.80
CA ALA A 493 0.47 -18.47 -3.57
C ALA A 493 0.37 -17.36 -4.64
N LEU A 494 0.98 -16.21 -4.39
CA LEU A 494 1.10 -15.10 -5.35
C LEU A 494 2.34 -15.22 -6.25
N ARG A 495 3.11 -16.29 -6.17
CA ARG A 495 4.37 -16.49 -6.90
C ARG A 495 5.35 -15.32 -6.69
N LEU A 496 5.39 -14.78 -5.49
CA LEU A 496 6.30 -13.75 -5.06
C LEU A 496 7.40 -14.35 -4.17
N GLN A 497 8.62 -13.85 -4.31
CA GLN A 497 9.64 -14.09 -3.32
C GLN A 497 9.22 -13.44 -2.00
N TYR A 498 9.32 -14.18 -0.89
CA TYR A 498 9.02 -13.61 0.43
C TYR A 498 9.90 -12.40 0.71
N ARG A 499 9.29 -11.37 1.26
CA ARG A 499 9.99 -10.16 1.73
C ARG A 499 9.85 -10.08 3.23
N GLU A 500 10.98 -10.03 3.91
CA GLU A 500 10.99 -9.76 5.35
C GLU A 500 10.32 -8.40 5.64
N PRO A 501 9.71 -8.21 6.82
CA PRO A 501 9.05 -6.96 7.18
C PRO A 501 9.93 -5.72 6.96
N GLU A 502 11.23 -5.80 7.27
CA GLU A 502 12.21 -4.73 7.10
C GLU A 502 12.42 -4.31 5.63
N GLY A 503 12.10 -5.20 4.70
CA GLY A 503 12.12 -4.93 3.25
C GLY A 503 10.81 -4.35 2.70
N ARG A 504 9.84 -3.97 3.55
CA ARG A 504 8.51 -3.49 3.15
C ARG A 504 8.26 -2.00 3.47
N ASN A 505 9.31 -1.18 3.61
CA ASN A 505 9.23 0.26 3.94
C ASN A 505 8.99 1.16 2.71
N ALA A 506 8.04 0.76 1.87
CA ALA A 506 7.64 1.48 0.67
C ALA A 506 6.72 2.68 0.97
#